data_2503051de17c6a5dbeb0cb6b6139cfc8
#
_entry.id   2503051de17c6a5dbeb0cb6b6139cfc8
#
_cell.length_a   1.000
_cell.length_b   1.000
_cell.length_c   1.000
_cell.angle_alpha   90.00
_cell.angle_beta   90.00
_cell.angle_gamma   90.00
#
_symmetry.space_group_name_H-M   'P 1'
#
loop_
_entity.id
_entity.type
_entity.pdbx_description
1 polymer ?
#
loop_
_entity_poly.entity_id
_entity_poly.type
_entity_poly.pdbx_seq_one_letter_code
_entity_poly.pdbx_strand_id
1 'polypeptide(L)'
;GLGDVYKRQIDKSSLARELSTLKNFFKWLARYDILRNPALSVIRTPRRAKVLPKALEVNDTFNVIDEAQNLASNSWQGLRDTAIFTLLYGCGLRISEALSLNVGDIGNNDFLRIKGKGNKERIVPLLPVVVENINKYLAECPYQPKQGEPLFLGARGDRLVPRIIQRQMQKIRAYLGLPDNLTPHALRHSFATHLLAEGTDLRSIQELLGHASLTTTQRYTDVQIETLKKEYDKAGLLSSSAS
;
A
#
# COMPACT_ATOMS: atom_id res chain seq x y z
N GLY A 1 33.18 -40.24 1.17
CA GLY A 1 31.98 -39.63 1.55
C GLY A 1 32.01 -38.17 1.18
N LEU A 2 31.51 -37.79 0.03
CA LEU A 2 31.24 -36.40 -0.31
C LEU A 2 29.92 -36.04 0.35
N GLY A 3 30.06 -35.18 1.34
CA GLY A 3 29.03 -34.75 2.24
C GLY A 3 27.77 -34.21 1.56
N ASP A 4 26.70 -34.34 2.28
CA ASP A 4 25.39 -33.77 2.03
C ASP A 4 25.50 -32.37 1.48
N VAL A 5 25.28 -32.24 0.19
CA VAL A 5 24.95 -30.98 -0.43
C VAL A 5 23.59 -30.59 0.18
N TYR A 6 23.61 -29.71 1.16
CA TYR A 6 22.42 -29.07 1.69
C TYR A 6 21.59 -28.56 0.51
N LYS A 7 20.60 -29.33 0.11
CA LYS A 7 19.53 -28.87 -0.78
C LYS A 7 18.79 -27.77 -0.03
N ARG A 8 19.30 -26.55 -0.13
CA ARG A 8 18.57 -25.37 0.31
C ARG A 8 17.24 -25.39 -0.45
N GLN A 9 16.17 -25.81 0.19
CA GLN A 9 14.83 -25.75 -0.41
C GLN A 9 14.50 -24.26 -0.59
N ILE A 10 14.87 -23.74 -1.76
CA ILE A 10 14.51 -22.38 -2.15
C ILE A 10 13.03 -22.42 -2.54
N ASP A 11 12.22 -21.59 -1.86
CA ASP A 11 10.82 -21.44 -2.22
C ASP A 11 10.66 -21.04 -3.70
N LYS A 12 9.63 -21.61 -4.37
CA LYS A 12 9.35 -21.36 -5.80
C LYS A 12 9.28 -19.88 -6.14
N SER A 13 8.82 -19.03 -5.22
CA SER A 13 8.75 -17.59 -5.43
C SER A 13 10.13 -16.92 -5.38
N SER A 14 11.02 -17.37 -4.51
CA SER A 14 12.40 -16.94 -4.42
C SER A 14 13.19 -17.36 -5.67
N LEU A 15 13.05 -18.61 -6.08
CA LEU A 15 13.66 -19.13 -7.31
C LEU A 15 13.19 -18.35 -8.56
N ALA A 16 11.90 -18.06 -8.66
CA ALA A 16 11.37 -17.27 -9.78
C ALA A 16 11.93 -15.84 -9.81
N ARG A 17 12.19 -15.24 -8.64
CA ARG A 17 12.78 -13.90 -8.51
C ARG A 17 14.24 -13.92 -8.93
N GLU A 18 15.03 -14.89 -8.45
CA GLU A 18 16.43 -15.06 -8.81
C GLU A 18 16.59 -15.30 -10.33
N LEU A 19 15.78 -16.19 -10.90
CA LEU A 19 15.78 -16.41 -12.36
C LEU A 19 15.39 -15.16 -13.15
N SER A 20 14.45 -14.37 -12.66
CA SER A 20 14.09 -13.09 -13.30
C SER A 20 15.24 -12.09 -13.26
N THR A 21 15.96 -12.01 -12.15
CA THR A 21 17.14 -11.15 -12.00
C THR A 21 18.25 -11.58 -12.96
N LEU A 22 18.56 -12.88 -13.02
CA LEU A 22 19.54 -13.42 -13.95
C LEU A 22 19.15 -13.15 -15.40
N LYS A 23 17.90 -13.42 -15.78
CA LYS A 23 17.42 -13.15 -17.16
C LYS A 23 17.52 -11.67 -17.52
N ASN A 24 17.21 -10.77 -16.60
CA ASN A 24 17.32 -9.33 -16.84
C ASN A 24 18.80 -8.89 -16.96
N PHE A 25 19.69 -9.44 -16.14
CA PHE A 25 21.13 -9.19 -16.22
C PHE A 25 21.71 -9.63 -17.56
N PHE A 26 21.40 -10.85 -18.01
CA PHE A 26 21.89 -11.33 -19.31
C PHE A 26 21.24 -10.61 -20.50
N LYS A 27 19.99 -10.16 -20.39
CA LYS A 27 19.39 -9.26 -21.38
C LYS A 27 20.14 -7.93 -21.46
N TRP A 28 20.56 -7.41 -20.32
CA TRP A 28 21.36 -6.18 -20.25
C TRP A 28 22.72 -6.40 -20.93
N LEU A 29 23.44 -7.48 -20.61
CA LEU A 29 24.71 -7.84 -21.26
C LEU A 29 24.56 -7.97 -22.79
N ALA A 30 23.51 -8.64 -23.24
CA ALA A 30 23.22 -8.79 -24.66
C ALA A 30 22.89 -7.46 -25.36
N ARG A 31 22.24 -6.52 -24.66
CA ARG A 31 21.92 -5.19 -25.18
C ARG A 31 23.17 -4.33 -25.44
N TYR A 32 24.23 -4.57 -24.67
CA TYR A 32 25.51 -3.86 -24.81
C TYR A 32 26.56 -4.70 -25.56
N ASP A 33 26.14 -5.78 -26.24
CA ASP A 33 27.00 -6.71 -26.99
C ASP A 33 28.19 -7.27 -26.20
N ILE A 34 28.09 -7.33 -24.87
CA ILE A 34 29.13 -7.87 -23.98
C ILE A 34 29.09 -9.40 -23.96
N LEU A 35 27.92 -10.00 -23.84
CA LEU A 35 27.75 -11.45 -23.82
C LEU A 35 26.32 -11.84 -24.20
N ARG A 36 26.17 -12.81 -25.09
CA ARG A 36 24.88 -13.43 -25.46
C ARG A 36 24.82 -14.87 -24.95
N ASN A 37 23.87 -15.18 -24.09
CA ASN A 37 23.67 -16.53 -23.60
C ASN A 37 22.26 -17.03 -23.97
N PRO A 38 22.12 -17.83 -25.04
CA PRO A 38 20.82 -18.33 -25.48
C PRO A 38 20.21 -19.38 -24.52
N ALA A 39 21.02 -20.07 -23.71
CA ALA A 39 20.57 -21.10 -22.80
C ALA A 39 19.57 -20.56 -21.75
N LEU A 40 19.67 -19.29 -21.36
CA LEU A 40 18.75 -18.68 -20.40
C LEU A 40 17.32 -18.47 -20.93
N SER A 41 17.16 -18.45 -22.25
CA SER A 41 15.82 -18.35 -22.88
C SER A 41 15.01 -19.63 -22.70
N VAL A 42 15.68 -20.79 -22.63
CA VAL A 42 15.07 -22.11 -22.48
C VAL A 42 14.63 -22.40 -21.04
N ILE A 43 15.26 -21.77 -20.06
CA ILE A 43 14.94 -21.99 -18.65
C ILE A 43 13.53 -21.43 -18.33
N ARG A 44 12.60 -22.33 -18.05
CA ARG A 44 11.24 -21.96 -17.66
C ARG A 44 11.21 -21.47 -16.21
N THR A 45 10.63 -20.29 -16.01
CA THR A 45 10.38 -19.79 -14.66
C THR A 45 9.28 -20.62 -14.01
N PRO A 46 9.46 -21.11 -12.76
CA PRO A 46 8.42 -21.85 -12.06
C PRO A 46 7.12 -21.07 -12.04
N ARG A 47 6.00 -21.71 -12.43
CA ARG A 47 4.68 -21.09 -12.29
C ARG A 47 4.38 -20.91 -10.82
N ARG A 48 4.15 -19.67 -10.41
CA ARG A 48 3.60 -19.38 -9.08
C ARG A 48 2.13 -19.72 -9.11
N ALA A 49 1.64 -20.43 -8.11
CA ALA A 49 0.22 -20.37 -7.80
C ALA A 49 -0.07 -18.89 -7.48
N LYS A 50 -0.90 -18.24 -8.31
CA LYS A 50 -1.42 -16.91 -7.98
C LYS A 50 -2.41 -17.10 -6.82
N VAL A 51 -1.90 -17.11 -5.60
CA VAL A 51 -2.75 -16.84 -4.45
C VAL A 51 -3.05 -15.36 -4.53
N LEU A 52 -4.17 -15.00 -5.13
CA LEU A 52 -4.68 -13.63 -5.07
C LEU A 52 -4.93 -13.34 -3.58
N PRO A 53 -4.39 -12.27 -3.03
CA PRO A 53 -4.76 -11.85 -1.69
C PRO A 53 -6.29 -11.71 -1.68
N LYS A 54 -6.96 -12.47 -0.84
CA LYS A 54 -8.40 -12.29 -0.63
C LYS A 54 -8.57 -10.90 -0.01
N ALA A 55 -9.50 -10.11 -0.54
CA ALA A 55 -9.89 -8.86 0.12
C ALA A 55 -10.38 -9.20 1.53
N LEU A 56 -10.05 -8.36 2.49
CA LEU A 56 -10.61 -8.47 3.83
C LEU A 56 -12.10 -8.14 3.77
N GLU A 57 -12.87 -8.77 4.62
CA GLU A 57 -14.23 -8.31 4.93
C GLU A 57 -14.16 -6.91 5.56
N VAL A 58 -15.26 -6.16 5.48
CA VAL A 58 -15.31 -4.78 6.01
C VAL A 58 -14.94 -4.76 7.49
N ASN A 59 -15.54 -5.64 8.29
CA ASN A 59 -15.28 -5.73 9.74
C ASN A 59 -13.80 -6.07 10.04
N ASP A 60 -13.22 -7.02 9.32
CA ASP A 60 -11.80 -7.37 9.50
C ASP A 60 -10.88 -6.20 9.15
N THR A 61 -11.28 -5.39 8.16
CA THR A 61 -10.52 -4.19 7.77
C THR A 61 -10.49 -3.16 8.90
N PHE A 62 -11.65 -2.90 9.54
CA PHE A 62 -11.70 -1.99 10.69
C PHE A 62 -10.97 -2.56 11.90
N ASN A 63 -11.12 -3.85 12.20
CA ASN A 63 -10.38 -4.50 13.27
C ASN A 63 -8.84 -4.36 13.06
N VAL A 64 -8.35 -4.48 11.84
CA VAL A 64 -6.93 -4.28 11.52
C VAL A 64 -6.50 -2.84 11.80
N ILE A 65 -7.33 -1.85 11.48
CA ILE A 65 -7.03 -0.43 11.71
C ILE A 65 -7.02 -0.11 13.20
N ASP A 66 -7.99 -0.60 13.95
CA ASP A 66 -8.14 -0.36 15.40
C ASP A 66 -6.99 -1.03 16.18
N GLU A 67 -6.66 -2.27 15.84
CA GLU A 67 -5.57 -3.00 16.50
C GLU A 67 -4.17 -2.44 16.16
N ALA A 68 -4.06 -1.57 15.16
CA ALA A 68 -2.81 -0.87 14.88
C ALA A 68 -2.37 0.01 16.05
N GLN A 69 -3.32 0.64 16.74
CA GLN A 69 -3.06 1.44 17.92
C GLN A 69 -2.77 0.56 19.15
N ASN A 70 -3.58 -0.48 19.36
CA ASN A 70 -3.53 -1.33 20.56
C ASN A 70 -2.24 -2.16 20.64
N LEU A 71 -1.74 -2.65 19.52
CA LEU A 71 -0.55 -3.51 19.44
C LEU A 71 0.76 -2.75 19.19
N ALA A 72 0.73 -1.43 19.24
CA ALA A 72 1.94 -0.61 19.07
C ALA A 72 2.80 -0.59 20.35
N SER A 73 4.09 -0.32 20.18
CA SER A 73 5.03 -0.23 21.30
C SER A 73 4.88 1.07 22.10
N ASN A 74 4.39 2.14 21.46
CA ASN A 74 4.18 3.45 22.07
C ASN A 74 2.91 4.08 21.48
N SER A 75 2.22 4.93 22.25
CA SER A 75 0.96 5.58 21.85
C SER A 75 1.07 6.32 20.51
N TRP A 76 2.06 7.21 20.35
CA TRP A 76 2.23 7.97 19.11
C TRP A 76 2.54 7.10 17.88
N GLN A 77 3.23 5.96 18.06
CA GLN A 77 3.48 5.00 16.98
C GLN A 77 2.21 4.27 16.59
N GLY A 78 1.36 3.98 17.55
CA GLY A 78 0.04 3.39 17.30
C GLY A 78 -0.83 4.33 16.47
N LEU A 79 -0.95 5.59 16.86
CA LEU A 79 -1.66 6.62 16.11
C LEU A 79 -1.09 6.80 14.69
N ARG A 80 0.24 6.77 14.55
CA ARG A 80 0.92 6.78 13.24
C ARG A 80 0.49 5.61 12.37
N ASP A 81 0.53 4.40 12.91
CA ASP A 81 0.24 3.17 12.17
C ASP A 81 -1.24 3.11 11.79
N THR A 82 -2.14 3.54 12.69
CA THR A 82 -3.57 3.74 12.41
C THR A 82 -3.77 4.73 11.26
N ALA A 83 -3.15 5.90 11.30
CA ALA A 83 -3.24 6.90 10.24
C ALA A 83 -2.76 6.34 8.88
N ILE A 84 -1.68 5.55 8.87
CA ILE A 84 -1.17 4.91 7.66
C ILE A 84 -2.18 3.88 7.13
N PHE A 85 -2.70 2.99 7.98
CA PHE A 85 -3.66 1.98 7.53
C PHE A 85 -4.97 2.60 7.05
N THR A 86 -5.43 3.66 7.70
CA THR A 86 -6.58 4.45 7.24
C THR A 86 -6.33 5.09 5.86
N LEU A 87 -5.13 5.60 5.60
CA LEU A 87 -4.73 6.09 4.26
C LEU A 87 -4.71 4.98 3.20
N LEU A 88 -4.18 3.79 3.54
CA LEU A 88 -4.10 2.66 2.61
C LEU A 88 -5.49 2.17 2.23
N TYR A 89 -6.42 2.13 3.19
CA TYR A 89 -7.80 1.72 2.96
C TYR A 89 -8.66 2.87 2.44
N GLY A 90 -8.71 4.01 3.11
CA GLY A 90 -9.61 5.10 2.78
C GLY A 90 -9.27 5.85 1.50
N CYS A 91 -8.00 5.88 1.08
CA CYS A 91 -7.55 6.52 -0.15
C CYS A 91 -6.96 5.53 -1.17
N GLY A 92 -6.94 4.24 -0.86
CA GLY A 92 -6.41 3.20 -1.74
C GLY A 92 -4.93 3.41 -2.12
N LEU A 93 -4.11 3.98 -1.23
CA LEU A 93 -2.70 4.26 -1.52
C LEU A 93 -1.84 2.98 -1.50
N ARG A 94 -0.74 2.99 -2.28
CA ARG A 94 0.35 2.04 -2.07
C ARG A 94 1.12 2.46 -0.82
N ILE A 95 1.68 1.50 -0.09
CA ILE A 95 2.49 1.81 1.11
C ILE A 95 3.63 2.80 0.80
N SER A 96 4.30 2.66 -0.35
CA SER A 96 5.35 3.60 -0.76
C SER A 96 4.82 5.01 -1.03
N GLU A 97 3.62 5.14 -1.57
CA GLU A 97 2.96 6.43 -1.81
C GLU A 97 2.60 7.09 -0.47
N ALA A 98 1.96 6.36 0.44
CA ALA A 98 1.63 6.87 1.77
C ALA A 98 2.88 7.34 2.54
N LEU A 99 3.95 6.54 2.53
CA LEU A 99 5.19 6.86 3.24
C LEU A 99 6.05 7.93 2.55
N SER A 100 5.76 8.28 1.30
CA SER A 100 6.44 9.39 0.60
C SER A 100 5.84 10.75 0.89
N LEU A 101 4.67 10.81 1.53
CA LEU A 101 4.01 12.07 1.86
C LEU A 101 4.84 12.92 2.83
N ASN A 102 4.75 14.23 2.64
CA ASN A 102 5.32 15.24 3.51
C ASN A 102 4.22 16.01 4.25
N VAL A 103 4.58 16.66 5.34
CA VAL A 103 3.71 17.62 6.00
C VAL A 103 3.39 18.74 5.00
N GLY A 104 2.11 18.99 4.80
CA GLY A 104 1.60 19.94 3.82
C GLY A 104 1.10 19.33 2.51
N ASP A 105 1.42 18.05 2.22
CA ASP A 105 0.73 17.34 1.15
C ASP A 105 -0.72 17.06 1.56
N ILE A 106 -0.97 16.92 2.86
CA ILE A 106 -2.30 16.87 3.48
C ILE A 106 -2.71 18.32 3.82
N GLY A 107 -3.36 18.97 2.87
CA GLY A 107 -3.88 20.33 3.05
C GLY A 107 -5.33 20.34 3.53
N ASN A 108 -5.92 21.55 3.59
CA ASN A 108 -7.36 21.74 3.88
C ASN A 108 -8.26 21.36 2.67
N ASN A 109 -7.73 20.64 1.72
CA ASN A 109 -8.46 20.23 0.53
C ASN A 109 -9.08 18.85 0.74
N ASP A 110 -10.22 18.64 0.15
CA ASP A 110 -10.93 17.35 0.15
C ASP A 110 -10.30 16.28 -0.76
N PHE A 111 -9.08 16.52 -1.20
CA PHE A 111 -8.36 15.61 -2.09
C PHE A 111 -6.85 15.62 -1.84
N LEU A 112 -6.23 14.51 -2.14
CA LEU A 112 -4.79 14.28 -2.05
C LEU A 112 -4.21 14.03 -3.44
N ARG A 113 -3.14 14.74 -3.79
CA ARG A 113 -2.40 14.55 -5.04
C ARG A 113 -1.27 13.56 -4.82
N ILE A 114 -1.31 12.45 -5.56
CA ILE A 114 -0.34 11.36 -5.45
C ILE A 114 0.51 11.28 -6.71
N LYS A 115 1.82 11.31 -6.53
CA LYS A 115 2.80 11.03 -7.60
C LYS A 115 3.06 9.53 -7.69
N GLY A 116 2.73 8.94 -8.82
CA GLY A 116 2.94 7.51 -9.10
C GLY A 116 4.21 7.22 -9.91
N LYS A 117 4.37 5.98 -10.34
CA LYS A 117 5.47 5.54 -11.19
C LYS A 117 5.49 6.31 -12.52
N GLY A 118 6.66 6.81 -12.91
CA GLY A 118 6.84 7.57 -14.16
C GLY A 118 6.35 9.01 -14.07
N ASN A 119 6.33 9.61 -12.87
CA ASN A 119 5.90 10.98 -12.60
C ASN A 119 4.44 11.29 -12.99
N LYS A 120 3.61 10.24 -13.12
CA LYS A 120 2.18 10.39 -13.36
C LYS A 120 1.50 10.78 -12.05
N GLU A 121 0.69 11.83 -12.09
CA GLU A 121 -0.08 12.29 -10.94
C GLU A 121 -1.51 11.76 -11.03
N ARG A 122 -2.09 11.46 -9.88
CA ARG A 122 -3.53 11.24 -9.72
C ARG A 122 -4.04 11.93 -8.49
N ILE A 123 -5.31 12.24 -8.49
CA ILE A 123 -6.03 12.81 -7.35
C ILE A 123 -6.86 11.70 -6.72
N VAL A 124 -6.85 11.62 -5.41
CA VAL A 124 -7.71 10.73 -4.63
C VAL A 124 -8.48 11.55 -3.60
N PRO A 125 -9.74 11.22 -3.31
CA PRO A 125 -10.49 11.88 -2.25
C PRO A 125 -9.79 11.69 -0.91
N LEU A 126 -9.79 12.73 -0.11
CA LEU A 126 -9.24 12.70 1.25
C LEU A 126 -10.40 12.71 2.24
N LEU A 127 -10.64 11.57 2.88
CA LEU A 127 -11.75 11.42 3.81
C LEU A 127 -11.48 12.15 5.13
N PRO A 128 -12.50 12.74 5.77
CA PRO A 128 -12.33 13.41 7.05
C PRO A 128 -11.67 12.55 8.13
N VAL A 129 -12.02 11.27 8.23
CA VAL A 129 -11.42 10.31 9.17
C VAL A 129 -9.91 10.11 8.94
N VAL A 130 -9.45 10.21 7.69
CA VAL A 130 -8.01 10.13 7.37
C VAL A 130 -7.29 11.36 7.91
N VAL A 131 -7.85 12.55 7.69
CA VAL A 131 -7.30 13.81 8.21
C VAL A 131 -7.28 13.82 9.73
N GLU A 132 -8.36 13.36 10.35
CA GLU A 132 -8.47 13.26 11.82
C GLU A 132 -7.39 12.34 12.41
N ASN A 133 -7.19 11.14 11.85
CA ASN A 133 -6.17 10.22 12.33
C ASN A 133 -4.75 10.75 12.11
N ILE A 134 -4.51 11.46 11.02
CA ILE A 134 -3.21 12.12 10.77
C ILE A 134 -2.99 13.22 11.81
N ASN A 135 -3.99 14.03 12.10
CA ASN A 135 -3.89 15.10 13.09
C ASN A 135 -3.67 14.54 14.51
N LYS A 136 -4.36 13.47 14.90
CA LYS A 136 -4.13 12.75 16.16
C LYS A 136 -2.67 12.28 16.26
N TYR A 137 -2.16 11.68 15.20
CA TYR A 137 -0.76 11.27 15.15
C TYR A 137 0.20 12.45 15.29
N LEU A 138 -0.01 13.54 14.53
CA LEU A 138 0.88 14.71 14.57
C LEU A 138 0.89 15.38 15.92
N ALA A 139 -0.26 15.43 16.62
CA ALA A 139 -0.37 16.00 17.96
C ALA A 139 0.49 15.25 19.00
N GLU A 140 0.60 13.92 18.88
CA GLU A 140 1.34 13.06 19.80
C GLU A 140 2.78 12.77 19.33
N CYS A 141 3.14 13.14 18.10
CA CYS A 141 4.45 12.86 17.53
C CYS A 141 5.55 13.69 18.24
N PRO A 142 6.53 13.05 18.90
CA PRO A 142 7.54 13.79 19.68
C PRO A 142 8.49 14.63 18.82
N TYR A 143 8.56 14.35 17.51
CA TYR A 143 9.48 15.04 16.59
C TYR A 143 8.88 16.28 15.94
N GLN A 144 7.57 16.47 15.99
CA GLN A 144 6.85 17.64 15.47
C GLN A 144 7.30 18.04 14.04
N PRO A 145 7.12 17.17 13.02
CA PRO A 145 7.64 17.44 11.69
C PRO A 145 7.04 18.70 11.09
N LYS A 146 7.89 19.50 10.44
CA LYS A 146 7.51 20.79 9.84
C LYS A 146 7.04 20.62 8.39
N GLN A 147 6.47 21.70 7.87
CA GLN A 147 6.08 21.80 6.46
C GLN A 147 7.23 21.34 5.53
N GLY A 148 6.94 20.42 4.62
CA GLY A 148 7.89 19.84 3.67
C GLY A 148 8.73 18.67 4.21
N GLU A 149 8.74 18.43 5.52
CA GLU A 149 9.38 17.28 6.13
C GLU A 149 8.52 15.99 5.97
N PRO A 150 9.12 14.80 6.14
CA PRO A 150 8.35 13.54 6.05
C PRO A 150 7.17 13.52 7.01
N LEU A 151 5.98 13.19 6.49
CA LEU A 151 4.77 13.12 7.32
C LEU A 151 4.86 12.00 8.35
N PHE A 152 5.30 10.80 7.94
CA PHE A 152 5.37 9.64 8.83
C PHE A 152 6.80 9.33 9.24
N LEU A 153 7.04 9.35 10.54
CA LEU A 153 8.37 9.21 11.12
C LEU A 153 8.57 7.85 11.83
N GLY A 154 9.79 7.35 11.75
CA GLY A 154 10.28 6.22 12.50
C GLY A 154 10.65 6.57 13.94
N ALA A 155 11.04 5.56 14.73
CA ALA A 155 11.39 5.72 16.13
C ALA A 155 12.59 6.66 16.40
N ARG A 156 13.35 7.04 15.37
CA ARG A 156 14.50 7.96 15.48
C ARG A 156 14.24 9.32 14.83
N GLY A 157 13.02 9.58 14.38
CA GLY A 157 12.68 10.84 13.70
C GLY A 157 12.95 10.84 12.19
N ASP A 158 13.55 9.80 11.63
CA ASP A 158 13.73 9.68 10.18
C ASP A 158 12.44 9.25 9.49
N ARG A 159 12.35 9.46 8.15
CA ARG A 159 11.23 8.96 7.35
C ARG A 159 10.98 7.48 7.60
N LEU A 160 9.75 7.12 7.85
CA LEU A 160 9.34 5.75 8.13
C LEU A 160 9.58 4.83 6.93
N VAL A 161 10.18 3.66 7.19
CA VAL A 161 10.43 2.67 6.14
C VAL A 161 9.31 1.62 6.07
N PRO A 162 8.96 1.12 4.87
CA PRO A 162 7.84 0.19 4.68
C PRO A 162 7.90 -1.08 5.54
N ARG A 163 9.10 -1.55 5.86
CA ARG A 163 9.32 -2.76 6.67
C ARG A 163 8.67 -2.67 8.06
N ILE A 164 8.63 -1.47 8.65
CA ILE A 164 8.02 -1.28 9.99
C ILE A 164 6.51 -1.55 9.92
N ILE A 165 5.83 -0.96 8.94
CA ILE A 165 4.38 -1.15 8.73
C ILE A 165 4.05 -2.60 8.33
N GLN A 166 4.90 -3.23 7.51
CA GLN A 166 4.76 -4.65 7.19
C GLN A 166 4.87 -5.54 8.42
N ARG A 167 5.80 -5.22 9.35
CA ARG A 167 5.96 -5.95 10.61
C ARG A 167 4.76 -5.71 11.53
N GLN A 168 4.23 -4.50 11.60
CA GLN A 168 3.02 -4.21 12.37
C GLN A 168 1.82 -5.00 11.83
N MET A 169 1.61 -5.02 10.53
CA MET A 169 0.59 -5.86 9.91
C MET A 169 0.75 -7.35 10.25
N GLN A 170 2.00 -7.85 10.31
CA GLN A 170 2.27 -9.24 10.73
C GLN A 170 1.84 -9.52 12.17
N LYS A 171 2.06 -8.57 13.09
CA LYS A 171 1.60 -8.69 14.48
C LYS A 171 0.08 -8.70 14.56
N ILE A 172 -0.57 -7.75 13.88
CA ILE A 172 -2.02 -7.60 13.90
C ILE A 172 -2.71 -8.84 13.33
N ARG A 173 -2.27 -9.33 12.17
CA ARG A 173 -2.87 -10.53 11.57
C ARG A 173 -2.72 -11.78 12.44
N ALA A 174 -1.56 -11.93 13.12
CA ALA A 174 -1.34 -13.02 14.06
C ALA A 174 -2.27 -12.92 15.29
N TYR A 175 -2.48 -11.70 15.78
CA TYR A 175 -3.37 -11.45 16.91
C TYR A 175 -4.83 -11.72 16.56
N LEU A 176 -5.28 -11.26 15.37
CA LEU A 176 -6.66 -11.42 14.90
C LEU A 176 -6.93 -12.80 14.23
N GLY A 177 -5.93 -13.69 14.15
CA GLY A 177 -6.08 -14.98 13.47
C GLY A 177 -6.31 -14.85 11.96
N LEU A 178 -5.88 -13.76 11.34
CA LEU A 178 -6.04 -13.50 9.91
C LEU A 178 -4.97 -14.24 9.07
N PRO A 179 -5.24 -14.49 7.78
CA PRO A 179 -4.33 -15.26 6.91
C PRO A 179 -2.92 -14.69 6.82
N ASP A 180 -1.91 -15.58 6.77
CA ASP A 180 -0.49 -15.21 6.72
C ASP A 180 -0.07 -14.40 5.48
N ASN A 181 -0.83 -14.46 4.40
CA ASN A 181 -0.59 -13.68 3.19
C ASN A 181 -1.15 -12.25 3.26
N LEU A 182 -1.79 -11.87 4.37
CA LEU A 182 -2.26 -10.51 4.58
C LEU A 182 -1.08 -9.54 4.71
N THR A 183 -1.08 -8.54 3.85
CA THR A 183 -0.07 -7.49 3.79
C THR A 183 -0.75 -6.13 3.70
N PRO A 184 -0.05 -5.00 3.89
CA PRO A 184 -0.63 -3.67 3.70
C PRO A 184 -1.29 -3.46 2.32
N HIS A 185 -0.88 -4.22 1.30
CA HIS A 185 -1.55 -4.21 -0.01
C HIS A 185 -2.97 -4.77 0.03
N ALA A 186 -3.29 -5.63 1.00
CA ALA A 186 -4.64 -6.15 1.14
C ALA A 186 -5.65 -5.06 1.50
N LEU A 187 -5.27 -4.06 2.33
CA LEU A 187 -6.13 -2.92 2.64
C LEU A 187 -6.51 -2.13 1.37
N ARG A 188 -5.52 -1.86 0.51
CA ARG A 188 -5.79 -1.23 -0.79
C ARG A 188 -6.65 -2.11 -1.71
N HIS A 189 -6.47 -3.43 -1.66
CA HIS A 189 -7.31 -4.35 -2.43
C HIS A 189 -8.73 -4.40 -1.89
N SER A 190 -8.89 -4.42 -0.56
CA SER A 190 -10.20 -4.35 0.11
C SER A 190 -10.93 -3.06 -0.23
N PHE A 191 -10.24 -1.91 -0.23
CA PHE A 191 -10.79 -0.65 -0.72
C PHE A 191 -11.41 -0.78 -2.12
N ALA A 192 -10.65 -1.32 -3.10
CA ALA A 192 -11.15 -1.49 -4.45
C ALA A 192 -12.34 -2.46 -4.53
N THR A 193 -12.30 -3.54 -3.75
CA THR A 193 -13.34 -4.57 -3.74
C THR A 193 -14.62 -4.06 -3.08
N HIS A 194 -14.49 -3.30 -2.00
CA HIS A 194 -15.65 -2.74 -1.30
C HIS A 194 -16.33 -1.66 -2.14
N LEU A 195 -15.57 -0.75 -2.77
CA LEU A 195 -16.15 0.22 -3.72
C LEU A 195 -16.88 -0.47 -4.88
N LEU A 196 -16.32 -1.55 -5.42
CA LEU A 196 -16.96 -2.31 -6.49
C LEU A 196 -18.25 -2.97 -6.02
N ALA A 197 -18.28 -3.50 -4.79
CA ALA A 197 -19.47 -4.12 -4.20
C ALA A 197 -20.60 -3.11 -3.98
N GLU A 198 -20.28 -1.85 -3.71
CA GLU A 198 -21.24 -0.74 -3.56
C GLU A 198 -21.67 -0.12 -4.91
N GLY A 199 -21.21 -0.69 -6.02
CA GLY A 199 -21.67 -0.29 -7.36
C GLY A 199 -20.80 0.75 -8.06
N THR A 200 -19.65 1.13 -7.49
CA THR A 200 -18.69 2.00 -8.18
C THR A 200 -18.17 1.31 -9.44
N ASP A 201 -18.16 1.98 -10.56
CA ASP A 201 -17.72 1.40 -11.82
C ASP A 201 -16.21 1.06 -11.80
N LEU A 202 -15.85 -0.03 -12.46
CA LEU A 202 -14.48 -0.54 -12.48
C LEU A 202 -13.46 0.46 -13.04
N ARG A 203 -13.87 1.31 -13.96
CA ARG A 203 -13.00 2.31 -14.59
C ARG A 203 -12.62 3.40 -13.59
N SER A 204 -13.59 3.93 -12.85
CA SER A 204 -13.36 4.90 -11.76
C SER A 204 -12.43 4.34 -10.70
N ILE A 205 -12.61 3.07 -10.30
CA ILE A 205 -11.70 2.40 -9.36
C ILE A 205 -10.28 2.28 -9.94
N GLN A 206 -10.13 1.91 -11.20
CA GLN A 206 -8.81 1.81 -11.85
C GLN A 206 -8.09 3.16 -11.93
N GLU A 207 -8.82 4.23 -12.18
CA GLU A 207 -8.29 5.60 -12.21
C GLU A 207 -7.82 6.03 -10.82
N LEU A 208 -8.63 5.82 -9.78
CA LEU A 208 -8.27 6.06 -8.37
C LEU A 208 -7.00 5.30 -7.96
N LEU A 209 -6.90 4.06 -8.38
CA LEU A 209 -5.74 3.22 -8.07
C LEU A 209 -4.50 3.54 -8.91
N GLY A 210 -4.62 4.34 -9.98
CA GLY A 210 -3.50 4.68 -10.85
C GLY A 210 -2.96 3.47 -11.62
N HIS A 211 -3.84 2.67 -12.23
CA HIS A 211 -3.46 1.60 -13.15
C HIS A 211 -3.00 2.19 -14.48
N ALA A 212 -1.79 1.83 -14.92
CA ALA A 212 -0.98 2.53 -15.93
C ALA A 212 -1.43 2.39 -17.40
N SER A 213 -2.62 1.93 -17.72
CA SER A 213 -3.02 1.67 -19.11
C SER A 213 -3.83 2.78 -19.78
N LEU A 214 -4.15 3.86 -19.09
CA LEU A 214 -4.88 4.97 -19.69
C LEU A 214 -4.05 6.24 -19.65
N THR A 215 -3.69 6.72 -20.83
CA THR A 215 -2.98 7.95 -21.14
C THR A 215 -3.90 9.16 -20.96
N THR A 216 -4.29 9.48 -19.75
CA THR A 216 -4.94 10.77 -19.54
C THR A 216 -4.71 11.25 -18.12
N THR A 217 -4.07 12.40 -17.99
CA THR A 217 -4.12 13.24 -16.80
C THR A 217 -5.52 13.81 -16.73
N GLN A 218 -6.52 13.00 -16.41
CA GLN A 218 -7.85 13.51 -16.13
C GLN A 218 -7.78 14.24 -14.79
N ARG A 219 -7.92 15.56 -14.84
CA ARG A 219 -8.27 16.36 -13.68
C ARG A 219 -9.68 15.95 -13.29
N TYR A 220 -9.84 15.36 -12.12
CA TYR A 220 -11.18 15.19 -11.56
C TYR A 220 -11.81 16.57 -11.41
N THR A 221 -13.02 16.74 -11.92
CA THR A 221 -13.83 17.91 -11.68
C THR A 221 -14.40 17.84 -10.26
N ASP A 222 -14.78 18.97 -9.68
CA ASP A 222 -15.40 19.02 -8.35
C ASP A 222 -16.62 18.10 -8.27
N VAL A 223 -17.40 17.99 -9.34
CA VAL A 223 -18.56 17.09 -9.46
C VAL A 223 -18.15 15.61 -9.34
N GLN A 224 -17.00 15.21 -9.92
CA GLN A 224 -16.52 13.82 -9.82
C GLN A 224 -15.99 13.51 -8.42
N ILE A 225 -15.37 14.48 -7.75
CA ILE A 225 -14.92 14.35 -6.37
C ILE A 225 -16.12 14.18 -5.42
N GLU A 226 -17.18 14.96 -5.65
CA GLU A 226 -18.39 14.87 -4.85
C GLU A 226 -19.15 13.56 -5.08
N THR A 227 -19.17 13.06 -6.30
CA THR A 227 -19.71 11.74 -6.62
C THR A 227 -18.94 10.64 -5.91
N LEU A 228 -17.60 10.69 -5.95
CA LEU A 228 -16.75 9.75 -5.23
C LEU A 228 -16.97 9.79 -3.71
N LYS A 229 -17.11 10.98 -3.12
CA LYS A 229 -17.46 11.09 -1.69
C LYS A 229 -18.78 10.39 -1.36
N LYS A 230 -19.80 10.56 -2.19
CA LYS A 230 -21.09 9.86 -2.03
C LYS A 230 -20.95 8.33 -2.12
N GLU A 231 -20.10 7.83 -3.01
CA GLU A 231 -19.79 6.40 -3.11
C GLU A 231 -19.07 5.89 -1.85
N TYR A 232 -18.15 6.67 -1.27
CA TYR A 232 -17.50 6.35 0.00
C TYR A 232 -18.48 6.35 1.17
N ASP A 233 -19.42 7.30 1.21
CA ASP A 233 -20.47 7.34 2.22
C ASP A 233 -21.36 6.09 2.17
N LYS A 234 -21.78 5.70 0.97
CA LYS A 234 -22.57 4.48 0.75
C LYS A 234 -21.80 3.23 1.17
N ALA A 235 -20.49 3.15 0.90
CA ALA A 235 -19.64 2.03 1.28
C ALA A 235 -19.33 1.97 2.80
N GLY A 236 -19.91 2.88 3.60
CA GLY A 236 -19.64 2.94 5.05
C GLY A 236 -18.21 3.36 5.38
N LEU A 237 -17.43 3.83 4.40
CA LEU A 237 -16.04 4.22 4.59
C LEU A 237 -15.87 5.54 5.36
N LEU A 238 -16.95 6.33 5.47
CA LEU A 238 -16.99 7.59 6.21
C LEU A 238 -17.58 7.46 7.61
N SER A 239 -18.30 6.37 7.92
CA SER A 239 -19.16 6.26 9.10
C SER A 239 -18.53 5.57 10.32
N SER A 240 -17.23 5.40 10.40
CA SER A 240 -16.59 4.72 11.53
C SER A 240 -16.09 5.68 12.61
N SER A 241 -16.98 6.53 13.16
CA SER A 241 -16.66 7.19 14.44
C SER A 241 -17.89 7.74 15.12
N ALA A 242 -18.86 6.88 15.42
CA ALA A 242 -19.88 7.20 16.39
C ALA A 242 -20.36 5.91 17.09
N SER A 243 -19.63 5.48 18.08
CA SER A 243 -20.11 4.72 19.24
C SER A 243 -19.05 4.76 20.32
#